data_96ecb24a01e6968b4cf45be55d71998e
#
_entry.id   96ecb24a01e6968b4cf45be55d71998e
#
_cell.length_a   1.000
_cell.length_b   1.000
_cell.length_c   1.000
_cell.angle_alpha   90.00
_cell.angle_beta   90.00
_cell.angle_gamma   90.00
#
_symmetry.space_group_name_H-M   'P 1'
#
loop_
_entity.id
_entity.type
_entity.pdbx_description
1 polymer ?
#
loop_
_entity_poly.entity_id
_entity_poly.type
_entity_poly.pdbx_seq_one_letter_code
_entity_poly.pdbx_strand_id
1 'polypeptide(L)'
;GRLRSAEVLLRPDGSADLIRRAERPGDYFATLDVLPCGRELLAKSRAESARRRAQDERLAVAAQWNIRIQIAEAKEKNMDIRNLEGSIVALVTPFKKDGSVDFDALERLIDFHLQNGTDAILTLGTTGESATMTDDEDNSVVAAVVKHVAGRVPVIAGSGSNSTQTMLTKSLTYQGLGADGLLLITPYYNKSNEEGIYQHFKTVADAVDIPCILYNIPGRCGCGISERNVERLAAHPNIMGIKEASGDVAYAAKIAHLLSDDFRMYSGEDALTVPLMSLGASGTISVWADVQPQLVHDMCRAYLDGDVARARDIQIAGQPLINALFSEVNPIPVKEALAQMGMIEANYRMPLCPMADGTRAALTDALKGAGLLD
;
A
#
# COMPACT_ATOMS: atom_id res chain seq x y z
N GLY A 1 17.58 50.30 29.94
CA GLY A 1 18.44 49.37 29.25
C GLY A 1 17.64 48.41 28.40
N ARG A 2 17.92 48.34 27.10
CA ARG A 2 17.21 47.46 26.14
C ARG A 2 17.60 46.01 26.40
N LEU A 3 16.60 45.15 26.66
CA LEU A 3 16.73 43.72 26.68
C LEU A 3 17.02 43.20 25.23
N ARG A 4 18.19 42.62 25.00
CA ARG A 4 18.46 41.87 23.78
C ARG A 4 18.42 40.40 24.16
N SER A 5 17.53 39.67 23.50
CA SER A 5 17.33 38.20 23.43
C SER A 5 17.59 37.38 24.70
N ALA A 6 16.50 36.88 25.29
CA ALA A 6 16.51 35.81 26.27
C ALA A 6 16.04 34.50 25.58
N GLU A 7 16.79 33.41 25.73
CA GLU A 7 16.34 32.09 25.33
C GLU A 7 15.70 31.37 26.49
N VAL A 8 14.55 30.73 26.24
CA VAL A 8 13.82 29.91 27.22
C VAL A 8 14.09 28.44 26.90
N LEU A 9 14.68 27.72 27.82
CA LEU A 9 14.89 26.27 27.72
C LEU A 9 13.79 25.56 28.52
N LEU A 10 13.01 24.73 27.86
CA LEU A 10 11.97 23.88 28.47
C LEU A 10 12.59 22.55 28.91
N ARG A 11 12.37 22.15 30.17
CA ARG A 11 12.74 20.82 30.67
C ARG A 11 11.62 19.81 30.47
N PRO A 12 11.94 18.49 30.48
CA PRO A 12 10.95 17.42 30.29
C PRO A 12 9.83 17.39 31.34
N ASP A 13 10.04 17.99 32.53
CA ASP A 13 9.05 18.11 33.60
C ASP A 13 8.09 19.31 33.42
N GLY A 14 8.25 20.09 32.33
CA GLY A 14 7.43 21.26 32.04
C GLY A 14 7.85 22.54 32.77
N SER A 15 8.99 22.55 33.45
CA SER A 15 9.60 23.77 33.99
C SER A 15 10.43 24.50 32.94
N ALA A 16 10.50 25.84 33.03
CA ALA A 16 11.24 26.68 32.09
C ALA A 16 12.30 27.49 32.82
N ASP A 17 13.53 27.43 32.34
CA ASP A 17 14.63 28.29 32.81
C ASP A 17 14.88 29.44 31.82
N LEU A 18 14.96 30.66 32.33
CA LEU A 18 15.38 31.82 31.55
C LEU A 18 16.90 31.96 31.62
N ILE A 19 17.60 31.71 30.52
CA ILE A 19 19.06 31.82 30.45
C ILE A 19 19.40 33.24 30.01
N ARG A 20 20.02 34.05 30.92
CA ARG A 20 20.76 35.25 30.53
C ARG A 20 22.15 34.85 30.06
N ARG A 21 22.54 35.18 28.85
CA ARG A 21 23.94 35.14 28.47
C ARG A 21 24.70 36.21 29.29
N ALA A 22 25.55 35.73 30.19
CA ALA A 22 26.50 36.57 30.91
C ALA A 22 27.64 37.01 29.98
N GLU A 23 27.93 38.29 29.96
CA GLU A 23 29.03 38.86 29.16
C GLU A 23 30.43 38.69 29.82
N ARG A 24 30.52 38.01 30.97
CA ARG A 24 31.85 37.73 31.64
C ARG A 24 31.89 36.38 32.34
N PRO A 25 33.04 35.69 32.36
CA PRO A 25 33.20 34.48 33.15
C PRO A 25 33.22 34.80 34.64
N GLY A 26 32.23 34.34 35.38
CA GLY A 26 32.21 34.47 36.87
C GLY A 26 30.85 34.83 37.48
N ASP A 27 29.79 35.13 36.71
CA ASP A 27 28.50 35.45 37.29
C ASP A 27 27.71 34.15 37.63
N TYR A 28 27.40 34.02 38.90
CA TYR A 28 26.64 32.92 39.50
C TYR A 28 25.16 32.96 39.10
N PHE A 29 24.56 31.78 38.94
CA PHE A 29 23.13 31.60 38.75
C PHE A 29 22.33 32.24 39.91
N ALA A 30 21.53 33.23 39.64
CA ALA A 30 20.50 33.70 40.55
C ALA A 30 19.17 33.04 40.18
N THR A 31 18.59 32.24 41.07
CA THR A 31 17.20 31.80 41.02
C THR A 31 16.30 33.02 41.12
N LEU A 32 15.62 33.41 40.04
CA LEU A 32 14.63 34.46 40.03
C LEU A 32 13.31 33.91 40.61
N ASP A 33 12.92 34.40 41.77
CA ASP A 33 11.53 34.31 42.22
C ASP A 33 10.63 34.95 41.15
N VAL A 34 9.73 34.17 40.64
CA VAL A 34 8.86 34.57 39.53
C VAL A 34 7.93 35.68 40.01
N LEU A 35 8.10 36.89 39.46
CA LEU A 35 7.21 38.01 39.69
C LEU A 35 5.73 37.60 39.47
N PRO A 36 4.75 38.18 40.18
CA PRO A 36 3.32 37.86 40.06
C PRO A 36 2.79 37.81 38.61
N CYS A 37 3.33 38.66 37.74
CA CYS A 37 3.02 38.69 36.31
C CYS A 37 3.47 37.44 35.54
N GLY A 38 4.57 36.76 35.94
CA GLY A 38 5.06 35.55 35.32
C GLY A 38 4.21 34.33 35.67
N ARG A 39 3.61 34.27 36.86
CA ARG A 39 2.68 33.19 37.26
C ARG A 39 1.38 33.25 36.48
N GLU A 40 0.86 34.45 36.20
CA GLU A 40 -0.36 34.63 35.39
C GLU A 40 -0.16 34.27 33.91
N LEU A 41 0.98 34.62 33.33
CA LEU A 41 1.35 34.21 31.96
C LEU A 41 1.55 32.71 31.82
N LEU A 42 2.20 32.06 32.79
CA LEU A 42 2.35 30.59 32.82
C LEU A 42 1.01 29.88 33.03
N ALA A 43 0.11 30.43 33.86
CA ALA A 43 -1.24 29.90 34.06
C ALA A 43 -2.08 30.02 32.78
N LYS A 44 -2.01 31.13 32.05
CA LYS A 44 -2.69 31.34 30.77
C LYS A 44 -2.14 30.37 29.69
N SER A 45 -0.83 30.24 29.57
CA SER A 45 -0.19 29.31 28.63
C SER A 45 -0.54 27.84 28.92
N ARG A 46 -0.60 27.43 30.19
CA ARG A 46 -1.05 26.11 30.60
C ARG A 46 -2.53 25.89 30.31
N ALA A 47 -3.38 26.89 30.52
CA ALA A 47 -4.80 26.82 30.21
C ALA A 47 -5.06 26.75 28.69
N GLU A 48 -4.31 27.48 27.88
CA GLU A 48 -4.36 27.37 26.41
C GLU A 48 -3.89 26.02 25.89
N SER A 49 -2.78 25.51 26.42
CA SER A 49 -2.27 24.17 26.06
C SER A 49 -3.24 23.05 26.47
N ALA A 50 -3.89 23.19 27.63
CA ALA A 50 -4.93 22.25 28.07
C ALA A 50 -6.18 22.32 27.17
N ARG A 51 -6.59 23.54 26.75
CA ARG A 51 -7.71 23.72 25.80
C ARG A 51 -7.41 23.12 24.43
N ARG A 52 -6.18 23.30 23.90
CA ARG A 52 -5.76 22.67 22.64
C ARG A 52 -5.77 21.15 22.75
N ARG A 53 -5.20 20.56 23.80
CA ARG A 53 -5.26 19.10 24.02
C ARG A 53 -6.70 18.58 24.10
N ALA A 54 -7.57 19.26 24.85
CA ALA A 54 -8.98 18.89 24.95
C ALA A 54 -9.72 19.02 23.61
N GLN A 55 -9.33 19.98 22.78
CA GLN A 55 -9.87 20.14 21.42
C GLN A 55 -9.35 19.03 20.49
N ASP A 56 -8.06 18.71 20.56
CA ASP A 56 -7.45 17.60 19.80
C ASP A 56 -8.05 16.23 20.20
N GLU A 57 -8.28 16.00 21.50
CA GLU A 57 -8.97 14.82 22.01
C GLU A 57 -10.42 14.74 21.52
N ARG A 58 -11.14 15.84 21.49
CA ARG A 58 -12.53 15.89 20.96
C ARG A 58 -12.57 15.64 19.45
N LEU A 59 -11.60 16.17 18.70
CA LEU A 59 -11.46 15.91 17.26
C LEU A 59 -11.09 14.46 16.99
N ALA A 60 -10.21 13.87 17.79
CA ALA A 60 -9.86 12.44 17.72
C ALA A 60 -11.06 11.53 18.04
N VAL A 61 -11.85 11.87 19.06
CA VAL A 61 -13.08 11.13 19.40
C VAL A 61 -14.13 11.27 18.31
N ALA A 62 -14.31 12.48 17.74
CA ALA A 62 -15.24 12.71 16.64
C ALA A 62 -14.82 11.98 15.37
N ALA A 63 -13.49 11.94 15.08
CA ALA A 63 -12.94 11.15 13.98
C ALA A 63 -13.18 9.66 14.19
N GLN A 64 -12.93 9.13 15.40
CA GLN A 64 -13.23 7.73 15.74
C GLN A 64 -14.73 7.41 15.65
N TRP A 65 -15.61 8.34 16.02
CA TRP A 65 -17.07 8.17 15.90
C TRP A 65 -17.51 8.15 14.43
N ASN A 66 -16.99 9.07 13.61
CA ASN A 66 -17.24 9.08 12.17
C ASN A 66 -16.73 7.79 11.48
N ILE A 67 -15.54 7.32 11.86
CA ILE A 67 -14.99 6.04 11.41
C ILE A 67 -15.91 4.89 11.79
N ARG A 68 -16.45 4.86 13.01
CA ARG A 68 -17.40 3.81 13.44
C ARG A 68 -18.72 3.82 12.66
N ILE A 69 -19.24 5.00 12.32
CA ILE A 69 -20.42 5.13 11.46
C ILE A 69 -20.10 4.63 10.05
N GLN A 70 -18.97 5.03 9.49
CA GLN A 70 -18.50 4.58 8.18
C GLN A 70 -18.26 3.05 8.15
N ILE A 71 -17.69 2.47 9.21
CA ILE A 71 -17.55 1.01 9.37
C ILE A 71 -18.91 0.31 9.37
N ALA A 72 -19.90 0.86 10.09
CA ALA A 72 -21.23 0.29 10.13
C ALA A 72 -21.94 0.32 8.77
N GLU A 73 -21.79 1.42 8.04
CA GLU A 73 -22.33 1.58 6.67
C GLU A 73 -21.55 0.75 5.63
N ALA A 74 -20.23 0.57 5.81
CA ALA A 74 -19.39 -0.25 4.94
C ALA A 74 -19.69 -1.75 5.10
N LYS A 75 -20.00 -2.22 6.32
CA LYS A 75 -20.37 -3.63 6.57
C LYS A 75 -21.57 -4.11 5.75
N GLU A 76 -22.46 -3.21 5.34
CA GLU A 76 -23.58 -3.53 4.45
C GLU A 76 -23.20 -3.55 2.95
N LYS A 77 -21.96 -3.15 2.60
CA LYS A 77 -21.54 -2.91 1.20
C LYS A 77 -20.33 -3.71 0.74
N ASN A 78 -19.58 -4.33 1.66
CA ASN A 78 -18.36 -5.05 1.28
C ASN A 78 -18.68 -6.27 0.41
N MET A 79 -17.95 -6.44 -0.69
CA MET A 79 -18.05 -7.62 -1.54
C MET A 79 -17.31 -8.80 -0.89
N ASP A 80 -17.88 -10.01 -0.99
CA ASP A 80 -17.15 -11.21 -0.59
C ASP A 80 -16.14 -11.57 -1.68
N ILE A 81 -14.84 -11.46 -1.33
CA ILE A 81 -13.74 -11.74 -2.26
C ILE A 81 -13.15 -13.16 -2.12
N ARG A 82 -13.73 -14.03 -1.29
CA ARG A 82 -13.19 -15.39 -1.07
C ARG A 82 -13.18 -16.22 -2.35
N ASN A 83 -14.09 -15.93 -3.27
CA ASN A 83 -14.16 -16.59 -4.58
C ASN A 83 -13.51 -15.78 -5.71
N LEU A 84 -12.68 -14.80 -5.39
CA LEU A 84 -12.04 -13.95 -6.39
C LEU A 84 -11.06 -14.75 -7.26
N GLU A 85 -11.24 -14.65 -8.58
CA GLU A 85 -10.42 -15.28 -9.61
C GLU A 85 -10.15 -14.29 -10.74
N GLY A 86 -9.07 -14.52 -11.51
CA GLY A 86 -8.78 -13.73 -12.69
C GLY A 86 -7.69 -12.68 -12.51
N SER A 87 -7.89 -11.51 -13.10
CA SER A 87 -6.92 -10.43 -13.19
C SER A 87 -7.20 -9.35 -12.15
N ILE A 88 -6.32 -9.22 -11.18
CA ILE A 88 -6.32 -8.15 -10.18
C ILE A 88 -5.22 -7.16 -10.57
N VAL A 89 -5.57 -5.91 -10.86
CA VAL A 89 -4.54 -4.90 -11.16
C VAL A 89 -3.84 -4.43 -9.87
N ALA A 90 -2.51 -4.38 -9.90
CA ALA A 90 -1.73 -3.70 -8.87
C ALA A 90 -1.62 -2.20 -9.25
N LEU A 91 -2.67 -1.44 -9.04
CA LEU A 91 -2.89 -0.11 -9.59
C LEU A 91 -1.79 0.88 -9.18
N VAL A 92 -1.27 1.64 -10.14
CA VAL A 92 -0.36 2.77 -9.88
C VAL A 92 -1.10 3.91 -9.18
N THR A 93 -0.39 4.70 -8.37
CA THR A 93 -0.88 5.99 -7.87
C THR A 93 -0.28 7.11 -8.73
N PRO A 94 -1.07 7.83 -9.53
CA PRO A 94 -0.57 8.95 -10.31
C PRO A 94 -0.28 10.15 -9.42
N PHE A 95 0.81 10.86 -9.71
CA PHE A 95 1.20 12.09 -9.01
C PHE A 95 1.25 13.27 -9.97
N LYS A 96 0.87 14.45 -9.49
CA LYS A 96 1.07 15.73 -10.18
C LYS A 96 2.55 16.15 -10.09
N LYS A 97 2.92 17.15 -10.88
CA LYS A 97 4.29 17.70 -10.92
C LYS A 97 4.78 18.23 -9.57
N ASP A 98 3.87 18.69 -8.72
CA ASP A 98 4.19 19.15 -7.35
C ASP A 98 4.32 18.00 -6.34
N GLY A 99 4.16 16.76 -6.79
CA GLY A 99 4.23 15.55 -5.99
C GLY A 99 2.92 15.19 -5.25
N SER A 100 1.85 15.98 -5.36
CA SER A 100 0.54 15.61 -4.82
C SER A 100 -0.11 14.49 -5.63
N VAL A 101 -1.01 13.72 -5.00
CA VAL A 101 -1.79 12.68 -5.70
C VAL A 101 -2.69 13.33 -6.75
N ASP A 102 -2.67 12.77 -7.97
CA ASP A 102 -3.58 13.18 -9.06
C ASP A 102 -4.84 12.30 -9.04
N PHE A 103 -5.83 12.73 -8.27
CA PHE A 103 -7.10 12.01 -8.14
C PHE A 103 -7.89 11.97 -9.46
N ASP A 104 -7.80 12.99 -10.30
CA ASP A 104 -8.49 13.00 -11.59
C ASP A 104 -7.92 11.93 -12.54
N ALA A 105 -6.58 11.77 -12.55
CA ALA A 105 -5.93 10.70 -13.29
C ALA A 105 -6.22 9.33 -12.67
N LEU A 106 -6.26 9.22 -11.34
CA LEU A 106 -6.60 7.97 -10.64
C LEU A 106 -8.02 7.50 -11.01
N GLU A 107 -9.00 8.40 -11.04
CA GLU A 107 -10.38 8.08 -11.44
C GLU A 107 -10.44 7.60 -12.90
N ARG A 108 -9.71 8.27 -13.83
CA ARG A 108 -9.62 7.81 -15.23
C ARG A 108 -8.99 6.43 -15.38
N LEU A 109 -7.96 6.13 -14.59
CA LEU A 109 -7.35 4.79 -14.58
C LEU A 109 -8.34 3.73 -14.08
N ILE A 110 -9.08 4.01 -13.00
CA ILE A 110 -10.11 3.11 -12.49
C ILE A 110 -11.17 2.84 -13.58
N ASP A 111 -11.66 3.87 -14.27
CA ASP A 111 -12.62 3.71 -15.34
C ASP A 111 -12.06 2.88 -16.51
N PHE A 112 -10.78 3.08 -16.86
CA PHE A 112 -10.08 2.27 -17.85
C PHE A 112 -10.09 0.78 -17.47
N HIS A 113 -9.78 0.46 -16.22
CA HIS A 113 -9.81 -0.91 -15.72
C HIS A 113 -11.20 -1.53 -15.73
N LEU A 114 -12.19 -0.79 -15.27
CA LEU A 114 -13.58 -1.25 -15.20
C LEU A 114 -14.19 -1.50 -16.58
N GLN A 115 -13.74 -0.75 -17.60
CA GLN A 115 -14.19 -0.91 -19.00
C GLN A 115 -13.48 -2.06 -19.72
N ASN A 116 -12.35 -2.54 -19.18
CA ASN A 116 -11.49 -3.54 -19.82
C ASN A 116 -11.38 -4.84 -19.00
N GLY A 117 -12.42 -5.21 -18.25
CA GLY A 117 -12.58 -6.55 -17.69
C GLY A 117 -11.71 -6.87 -16.46
N THR A 118 -11.11 -5.88 -15.80
CA THR A 118 -10.38 -6.11 -14.55
C THR A 118 -11.30 -6.72 -13.49
N ASP A 119 -10.91 -7.85 -12.87
CA ASP A 119 -11.74 -8.58 -11.92
C ASP A 119 -11.70 -7.98 -10.50
N ALA A 120 -10.61 -7.32 -10.13
CA ALA A 120 -10.49 -6.54 -8.87
C ALA A 120 -9.38 -5.49 -8.97
N ILE A 121 -9.44 -4.47 -8.12
CA ILE A 121 -8.44 -3.41 -8.03
C ILE A 121 -7.68 -3.53 -6.70
N LEU A 122 -6.35 -3.69 -6.77
CA LEU A 122 -5.47 -3.55 -5.61
C LEU A 122 -4.86 -2.14 -5.62
N THR A 123 -5.23 -1.33 -4.64
CA THR A 123 -4.61 -0.02 -4.38
C THR A 123 -3.55 -0.11 -3.29
N LEU A 124 -2.62 0.83 -3.24
CA LEU A 124 -1.57 0.93 -2.21
C LEU A 124 -0.68 -0.31 -2.07
N GLY A 125 -0.59 -1.14 -3.10
CA GLY A 125 0.49 -2.12 -3.21
C GLY A 125 1.84 -1.44 -3.44
N THR A 126 2.90 -2.21 -3.68
CA THR A 126 4.24 -1.67 -4.05
C THR A 126 4.15 -0.73 -5.25
N THR A 127 3.37 -1.12 -6.26
CA THR A 127 3.14 -0.36 -7.49
C THR A 127 2.40 0.95 -7.22
N GLY A 128 1.57 1.00 -6.17
CA GLY A 128 0.86 2.20 -5.73
C GLY A 128 1.69 3.18 -4.89
N GLU A 129 2.99 2.92 -4.67
CA GLU A 129 3.93 3.82 -4.00
C GLU A 129 3.54 4.28 -2.57
N SER A 130 2.77 3.48 -1.81
CA SER A 130 2.38 3.80 -0.43
C SER A 130 3.58 4.10 0.50
N ALA A 131 4.76 3.51 0.22
CA ALA A 131 5.96 3.74 1.02
C ALA A 131 6.45 5.20 1.03
N THR A 132 6.03 6.03 0.08
CA THR A 132 6.39 7.45 -0.03
C THR A 132 5.21 8.40 0.19
N MET A 133 4.07 7.85 0.57
CA MET A 133 2.88 8.62 0.95
C MET A 133 2.75 8.72 2.48
N THR A 134 2.12 9.79 2.93
CA THR A 134 1.70 9.93 4.33
C THR A 134 0.46 9.06 4.59
N ASP A 135 0.18 8.76 5.87
CA ASP A 135 -1.03 8.00 6.22
C ASP A 135 -2.32 8.72 5.77
N ASP A 136 -2.36 10.06 5.79
CA ASP A 136 -3.50 10.85 5.31
C ASP A 136 -3.68 10.73 3.79
N GLU A 137 -2.59 10.69 3.01
CA GLU A 137 -2.64 10.47 1.56
C GLU A 137 -3.09 9.04 1.25
N ASP A 138 -2.53 8.03 1.92
CA ASP A 138 -2.95 6.62 1.80
C ASP A 138 -4.46 6.49 2.06
N ASN A 139 -4.95 7.06 3.16
CA ASN A 139 -6.37 7.04 3.52
C ASN A 139 -7.24 7.72 2.45
N SER A 140 -6.77 8.85 1.90
CA SER A 140 -7.48 9.58 0.85
C SER A 140 -7.53 8.80 -0.45
N VAL A 141 -6.46 8.08 -0.80
CA VAL A 141 -6.41 7.21 -1.99
C VAL A 141 -7.36 6.03 -1.83
N VAL A 142 -7.34 5.30 -0.70
CA VAL A 142 -8.29 4.20 -0.46
C VAL A 142 -9.73 4.69 -0.56
N ALA A 143 -10.06 5.79 0.12
CA ALA A 143 -11.41 6.36 0.10
C ALA A 143 -11.87 6.76 -1.32
N ALA A 144 -10.97 7.37 -2.11
CA ALA A 144 -11.25 7.75 -3.50
C ALA A 144 -11.48 6.53 -4.39
N VAL A 145 -10.61 5.49 -4.28
CA VAL A 145 -10.75 4.26 -5.06
C VAL A 145 -12.06 3.55 -4.72
N VAL A 146 -12.34 3.32 -3.42
CA VAL A 146 -13.60 2.67 -2.98
C VAL A 146 -14.82 3.44 -3.48
N LYS A 147 -14.82 4.75 -3.30
CA LYS A 147 -15.92 5.62 -3.74
C LYS A 147 -16.12 5.56 -5.27
N HIS A 148 -15.03 5.65 -6.04
CA HIS A 148 -15.12 5.67 -7.51
C HIS A 148 -15.47 4.30 -8.08
N VAL A 149 -14.92 3.21 -7.54
CA VAL A 149 -15.28 1.84 -7.92
C VAL A 149 -16.74 1.54 -7.61
N ALA A 150 -17.26 2.04 -6.49
CA ALA A 150 -18.68 1.98 -6.10
C ALA A 150 -19.27 0.55 -6.17
N GLY A 151 -18.50 -0.46 -5.74
CA GLY A 151 -18.94 -1.86 -5.69
C GLY A 151 -19.07 -2.55 -7.07
N ARG A 152 -18.50 -1.99 -8.14
CA ARG A 152 -18.51 -2.62 -9.47
C ARG A 152 -17.57 -3.81 -9.56
N VAL A 153 -16.45 -3.75 -8.87
CA VAL A 153 -15.49 -4.83 -8.63
C VAL A 153 -14.93 -4.73 -7.21
N PRO A 154 -14.34 -5.78 -6.65
CA PRO A 154 -13.70 -5.70 -5.34
C PRO A 154 -12.53 -4.72 -5.30
N VAL A 155 -12.35 -4.04 -4.15
CA VAL A 155 -11.20 -3.20 -3.84
C VAL A 155 -10.38 -3.82 -2.72
N ILE A 156 -9.14 -4.17 -3.03
CA ILE A 156 -8.16 -4.68 -2.08
C ILE A 156 -7.20 -3.54 -1.73
N ALA A 157 -6.90 -3.34 -0.45
CA ALA A 157 -5.96 -2.29 -0.02
C ALA A 157 -4.66 -2.90 0.54
N GLY A 158 -3.52 -2.42 0.07
CA GLY A 158 -2.21 -2.79 0.60
C GLY A 158 -1.94 -2.07 1.92
N SER A 159 -2.14 -2.76 3.05
CA SER A 159 -1.92 -2.21 4.40
C SER A 159 -0.61 -2.68 5.04
N GLY A 160 0.20 -3.46 4.31
CA GLY A 160 1.42 -4.05 4.80
C GLY A 160 2.45 -3.04 5.31
N SER A 161 3.15 -3.41 6.38
CA SER A 161 4.23 -2.63 6.99
C SER A 161 5.24 -3.57 7.63
N ASN A 162 6.47 -3.08 7.87
CA ASN A 162 7.47 -3.79 8.67
C ASN A 162 7.27 -3.60 10.20
N SER A 163 6.26 -2.83 10.60
CA SER A 163 5.77 -2.69 11.96
C SER A 163 4.39 -3.32 12.06
N THR A 164 4.23 -4.34 12.92
CA THR A 164 2.94 -5.00 13.15
C THR A 164 1.87 -4.02 13.59
N GLN A 165 2.22 -3.08 14.47
CA GLN A 165 1.27 -2.07 14.96
C GLN A 165 0.81 -1.13 13.84
N THR A 166 1.71 -0.68 12.96
CA THR A 166 1.38 0.17 11.82
C THR A 166 0.49 -0.60 10.84
N MET A 167 0.83 -1.86 10.52
CA MET A 167 0.03 -2.72 9.66
C MET A 167 -1.39 -2.92 10.21
N LEU A 168 -1.51 -3.16 11.52
CA LEU A 168 -2.80 -3.30 12.20
C LEU A 168 -3.64 -2.01 12.09
N THR A 169 -3.04 -0.86 12.40
CA THR A 169 -3.72 0.45 12.33
C THR A 169 -4.22 0.74 10.91
N LYS A 170 -3.36 0.58 9.89
CA LYS A 170 -3.75 0.76 8.49
C LYS A 170 -4.86 -0.20 8.07
N SER A 171 -4.77 -1.47 8.46
CA SER A 171 -5.76 -2.50 8.13
C SER A 171 -7.15 -2.17 8.67
N LEU A 172 -7.23 -1.77 9.94
CA LEU A 172 -8.49 -1.33 10.56
C LEU A 172 -9.04 -0.07 9.90
N THR A 173 -8.18 0.87 9.54
CA THR A 173 -8.58 2.10 8.85
C THR A 173 -9.13 1.80 7.45
N TYR A 174 -8.43 0.97 6.66
CA TYR A 174 -8.86 0.64 5.29
C TYR A 174 -10.14 -0.20 5.26
N GLN A 175 -10.32 -1.12 6.21
CA GLN A 175 -11.61 -1.78 6.43
C GLN A 175 -12.71 -0.74 6.70
N GLY A 176 -12.44 0.25 7.55
CA GLY A 176 -13.37 1.33 7.87
C GLY A 176 -13.68 2.25 6.69
N LEU A 177 -12.78 2.37 5.73
CA LEU A 177 -12.97 3.13 4.49
C LEU A 177 -13.70 2.32 3.41
N GLY A 178 -14.02 1.04 3.67
CA GLY A 178 -14.82 0.20 2.77
C GLY A 178 -14.01 -0.64 1.79
N ALA A 179 -12.74 -0.92 2.07
CA ALA A 179 -11.99 -1.93 1.34
C ALA A 179 -12.61 -3.31 1.54
N ASP A 180 -12.68 -4.13 0.49
CA ASP A 180 -13.25 -5.48 0.51
C ASP A 180 -12.25 -6.54 0.98
N GLY A 181 -10.95 -6.23 0.93
CA GLY A 181 -9.87 -7.09 1.40
C GLY A 181 -8.57 -6.35 1.60
N LEU A 182 -7.59 -7.04 2.19
CA LEU A 182 -6.28 -6.49 2.52
C LEU A 182 -5.15 -7.31 1.90
N LEU A 183 -4.10 -6.62 1.44
CA LEU A 183 -2.84 -7.25 1.06
C LEU A 183 -1.78 -6.97 2.13
N LEU A 184 -1.24 -8.02 2.74
CA LEU A 184 -0.30 -7.96 3.86
C LEU A 184 1.08 -8.45 3.42
N ILE A 185 2.09 -7.57 3.41
CA ILE A 185 3.46 -7.92 3.03
C ILE A 185 4.26 -8.43 4.24
N THR A 186 5.22 -9.34 3.99
CA THR A 186 6.23 -9.73 4.99
C THR A 186 7.00 -8.50 5.52
N PRO A 187 7.42 -8.50 6.80
CA PRO A 187 8.19 -7.38 7.35
C PRO A 187 9.53 -7.25 6.61
N TYR A 188 9.70 -6.13 5.93
CA TYR A 188 10.90 -5.79 5.16
C TYR A 188 11.93 -5.07 6.03
N TYR A 189 13.21 -5.10 5.65
CA TYR A 189 14.32 -4.44 6.29
C TYR A 189 14.68 -5.02 7.68
N ASN A 190 13.82 -4.85 8.70
CA ASN A 190 14.05 -5.36 10.06
C ASN A 190 13.93 -6.89 10.16
N LYS A 191 13.31 -7.55 9.14
CA LYS A 191 13.10 -9.00 9.08
C LYS A 191 12.44 -9.54 10.37
N SER A 192 12.33 -10.84 10.52
CA SER A 192 11.92 -11.49 11.76
C SER A 192 12.33 -12.96 11.72
N ASN A 193 12.24 -13.65 12.87
CA ASN A 193 12.26 -15.11 12.89
C ASN A 193 10.92 -15.70 12.45
N GLU A 194 10.89 -17.01 12.27
CA GLU A 194 9.71 -17.72 11.73
C GLU A 194 8.43 -17.44 12.55
N GLU A 195 8.50 -17.53 13.87
CA GLU A 195 7.36 -17.28 14.74
C GLU A 195 6.90 -15.81 14.69
N GLY A 196 7.85 -14.88 14.65
CA GLY A 196 7.51 -13.46 14.52
C GLY A 196 6.81 -13.12 13.20
N ILE A 197 7.18 -13.76 12.08
CA ILE A 197 6.47 -13.62 10.80
C ILE A 197 5.03 -14.14 10.92
N TYR A 198 4.84 -15.31 11.54
CA TYR A 198 3.51 -15.86 11.78
C TYR A 198 2.65 -14.92 12.64
N GLN A 199 3.17 -14.45 13.76
CA GLN A 199 2.44 -13.55 14.66
C GLN A 199 2.15 -12.20 14.01
N HIS A 200 3.04 -11.71 13.15
CA HIS A 200 2.86 -10.48 12.41
C HIS A 200 1.58 -10.51 11.56
N PHE A 201 1.36 -11.55 10.77
CA PHE A 201 0.16 -11.72 9.97
C PHE A 201 -1.07 -12.07 10.80
N LYS A 202 -0.91 -13.01 11.75
CA LYS A 202 -2.01 -13.46 12.61
C LYS A 202 -2.63 -12.31 13.40
N THR A 203 -1.80 -11.41 13.96
CA THR A 203 -2.29 -10.26 14.73
C THR A 203 -3.25 -9.38 13.92
N VAL A 204 -2.99 -9.17 12.65
CA VAL A 204 -3.89 -8.39 11.79
C VAL A 204 -5.11 -9.21 11.42
N ALA A 205 -4.94 -10.46 11.00
CA ALA A 205 -6.05 -11.32 10.60
C ALA A 205 -7.05 -11.56 11.73
N ASP A 206 -6.58 -11.63 12.99
CA ASP A 206 -7.46 -11.73 14.18
C ASP A 206 -8.30 -10.46 14.44
N ALA A 207 -7.82 -9.31 13.96
CA ALA A 207 -8.38 -8.00 14.35
C ALA A 207 -9.33 -7.39 13.30
N VAL A 208 -9.29 -7.87 12.05
CA VAL A 208 -10.12 -7.37 10.96
C VAL A 208 -11.22 -8.37 10.59
N ASP A 209 -12.32 -7.88 10.03
CA ASP A 209 -13.45 -8.71 9.60
C ASP A 209 -13.40 -9.04 8.10
N ILE A 210 -12.56 -8.31 7.32
CA ILE A 210 -12.41 -8.50 5.87
C ILE A 210 -11.25 -9.44 5.54
N PRO A 211 -11.32 -10.21 4.44
CA PRO A 211 -10.30 -11.19 4.08
C PRO A 211 -8.91 -10.58 3.87
N CYS A 212 -7.88 -11.32 4.26
CA CYS A 212 -6.47 -10.95 4.10
C CYS A 212 -5.79 -11.87 3.08
N ILE A 213 -4.96 -11.27 2.20
CA ILE A 213 -4.07 -11.96 1.29
C ILE A 213 -2.63 -11.74 1.76
N LEU A 214 -1.90 -12.81 1.98
CA LEU A 214 -0.47 -12.75 2.30
C LEU A 214 0.31 -12.31 1.06
N TYR A 215 1.40 -11.55 1.25
CA TYR A 215 2.26 -11.17 0.15
C TYR A 215 3.70 -11.64 0.39
N ASN A 216 4.11 -12.65 -0.38
CA ASN A 216 5.45 -13.23 -0.35
C ASN A 216 6.31 -12.67 -1.49
N ILE A 217 7.27 -11.80 -1.14
CA ILE A 217 8.21 -11.19 -2.09
C ILE A 217 9.60 -11.04 -1.48
N PRO A 218 10.34 -12.13 -1.30
CA PRO A 218 11.64 -12.13 -0.64
C PRO A 218 12.68 -11.22 -1.33
N GLY A 219 12.59 -11.03 -2.65
CA GLY A 219 13.46 -10.14 -3.40
C GLY A 219 13.38 -8.67 -2.97
N ARG A 220 12.26 -8.21 -2.42
CA ARG A 220 12.08 -6.86 -1.87
C ARG A 220 12.22 -6.81 -0.35
N CYS A 221 11.72 -7.82 0.33
CA CYS A 221 11.66 -7.80 1.80
C CYS A 221 12.94 -8.31 2.46
N GLY A 222 13.76 -9.09 1.74
CA GLY A 222 14.92 -9.80 2.28
C GLY A 222 14.55 -10.96 3.21
N CYS A 223 13.27 -11.31 3.31
CA CYS A 223 12.73 -12.52 3.94
C CYS A 223 11.45 -12.96 3.24
N GLY A 224 11.13 -14.25 3.30
CA GLY A 224 9.92 -14.84 2.76
C GLY A 224 9.07 -15.48 3.85
N ILE A 225 7.92 -16.01 3.45
CA ILE A 225 7.04 -16.82 4.30
C ILE A 225 7.45 -18.28 4.10
N SER A 226 7.84 -18.99 5.17
CA SER A 226 8.17 -20.43 5.06
C SER A 226 6.92 -21.26 4.74
N GLU A 227 7.12 -22.42 4.10
CA GLU A 227 6.04 -23.39 3.83
C GLU A 227 5.21 -23.67 5.09
N ARG A 228 5.90 -23.91 6.22
CA ARG A 228 5.26 -24.12 7.53
C ARG A 228 4.39 -22.93 7.98
N ASN A 229 4.84 -21.70 7.75
CA ASN A 229 4.04 -20.54 8.11
C ASN A 229 2.86 -20.34 7.16
N VAL A 230 3.01 -20.64 5.87
CA VAL A 230 1.86 -20.66 4.94
C VAL A 230 0.81 -21.67 5.39
N GLU A 231 1.21 -22.91 5.76
CA GLU A 231 0.31 -23.94 6.28
C GLU A 231 -0.46 -23.46 7.53
N ARG A 232 0.25 -22.88 8.51
CA ARG A 232 -0.37 -22.34 9.73
C ARG A 232 -1.33 -21.18 9.46
N LEU A 233 -0.97 -20.29 8.52
CA LEU A 233 -1.75 -19.12 8.17
C LEU A 233 -2.95 -19.47 7.27
N ALA A 234 -2.82 -20.44 6.37
CA ALA A 234 -3.91 -20.96 5.54
C ALA A 234 -5.04 -21.58 6.38
N ALA A 235 -4.73 -22.08 7.58
CA ALA A 235 -5.74 -22.56 8.52
C ALA A 235 -6.53 -21.44 9.23
N HIS A 236 -6.14 -20.17 9.04
CA HIS A 236 -6.82 -19.03 9.68
C HIS A 236 -8.03 -18.58 8.84
N PRO A 237 -9.24 -18.50 9.42
CA PRO A 237 -10.49 -18.28 8.66
C PRO A 237 -10.54 -16.95 7.90
N ASN A 238 -9.71 -15.98 8.28
CA ASN A 238 -9.66 -14.66 7.66
C ASN A 238 -8.45 -14.45 6.73
N ILE A 239 -7.66 -15.50 6.47
CA ILE A 239 -6.57 -15.48 5.48
C ILE A 239 -7.02 -16.30 4.27
N MET A 240 -7.43 -15.61 3.21
CA MET A 240 -8.02 -16.23 2.02
C MET A 240 -7.01 -16.65 0.96
N GLY A 241 -5.73 -16.31 1.11
CA GLY A 241 -4.76 -16.67 0.09
C GLY A 241 -3.40 -15.99 0.22
N ILE A 242 -2.61 -16.19 -0.82
CA ILE A 242 -1.25 -15.68 -0.95
C ILE A 242 -1.01 -15.11 -2.35
N LYS A 243 -0.45 -13.89 -2.41
CA LYS A 243 0.23 -13.35 -3.59
C LYS A 243 1.66 -13.87 -3.59
N GLU A 244 1.97 -14.79 -4.49
CA GLU A 244 3.28 -15.40 -4.63
C GLU A 244 4.10 -14.65 -5.68
N ALA A 245 5.15 -13.97 -5.25
CA ALA A 245 6.01 -13.14 -6.06
C ALA A 245 7.51 -13.38 -5.77
N SER A 246 7.85 -14.60 -5.35
CA SER A 246 9.26 -14.97 -5.13
C SER A 246 10.02 -15.23 -6.43
N GLY A 247 9.31 -15.52 -7.52
CA GLY A 247 9.90 -16.03 -8.77
C GLY A 247 10.30 -17.50 -8.68
N ASP A 248 10.06 -18.19 -7.56
CA ASP A 248 10.43 -19.59 -7.33
C ASP A 248 9.21 -20.50 -7.51
N VAL A 249 9.08 -21.06 -8.73
CA VAL A 249 8.02 -22.04 -9.06
C VAL A 249 8.12 -23.30 -8.18
N ALA A 250 9.31 -23.68 -7.74
CA ALA A 250 9.49 -24.84 -6.87
C ALA A 250 8.92 -24.56 -5.45
N TYR A 251 9.08 -23.35 -4.94
CA TYR A 251 8.40 -22.93 -3.70
C TYR A 251 6.88 -22.92 -3.89
N ALA A 252 6.38 -22.32 -4.98
CA ALA A 252 4.94 -22.32 -5.27
C ALA A 252 4.37 -23.75 -5.33
N ALA A 253 5.08 -24.70 -5.96
CA ALA A 253 4.68 -26.11 -6.02
C ALA A 253 4.60 -26.77 -4.63
N LYS A 254 5.47 -26.38 -3.69
CA LYS A 254 5.46 -26.93 -2.32
C LYS A 254 4.26 -26.48 -1.51
N ILE A 255 3.75 -25.27 -1.73
CA ILE A 255 2.57 -24.75 -1.03
C ILE A 255 1.26 -25.06 -1.78
N ALA A 256 1.31 -25.52 -3.03
CA ALA A 256 0.14 -25.78 -3.85
C ALA A 256 -0.86 -26.79 -3.24
N HIS A 257 -0.40 -27.73 -2.41
CA HIS A 257 -1.26 -28.69 -1.71
C HIS A 257 -2.18 -28.06 -0.65
N LEU A 258 -1.92 -26.79 -0.28
CA LEU A 258 -2.73 -26.01 0.67
C LEU A 258 -3.91 -25.31 -0.02
N LEU A 259 -3.90 -25.22 -1.36
CA LEU A 259 -4.91 -24.50 -2.13
C LEU A 259 -6.27 -25.21 -2.02
N SER A 260 -7.30 -24.40 -1.81
CA SER A 260 -8.68 -24.84 -1.65
C SER A 260 -9.62 -23.68 -1.98
N ASP A 261 -10.92 -23.88 -1.82
CA ASP A 261 -11.90 -22.80 -1.93
C ASP A 261 -11.72 -21.71 -0.86
N ASP A 262 -11.11 -22.06 0.29
CA ASP A 262 -10.85 -21.14 1.39
C ASP A 262 -9.47 -20.48 1.34
N PHE A 263 -8.50 -21.04 0.60
CA PHE A 263 -7.14 -20.51 0.49
C PHE A 263 -6.63 -20.56 -0.95
N ARG A 264 -6.45 -19.41 -1.56
CA ARG A 264 -6.10 -19.23 -2.98
C ARG A 264 -4.67 -18.73 -3.17
N MET A 265 -4.09 -19.00 -4.33
CA MET A 265 -2.82 -18.42 -4.75
C MET A 265 -3.06 -17.49 -5.94
N TYR A 266 -2.39 -16.33 -5.94
CA TYR A 266 -2.34 -15.40 -7.06
C TYR A 266 -0.87 -15.20 -7.45
N SER A 267 -0.57 -15.27 -8.75
CA SER A 267 0.75 -14.87 -9.22
C SER A 267 1.00 -13.39 -8.92
N GLY A 268 2.12 -13.09 -8.30
CA GLY A 268 2.59 -11.70 -8.15
C GLY A 268 3.69 -11.35 -9.14
N GLU A 269 4.01 -12.29 -10.05
CA GLU A 269 5.02 -12.18 -11.10
C GLU A 269 4.34 -12.42 -12.45
N ASP A 270 4.21 -11.38 -13.26
CA ASP A 270 3.48 -11.43 -14.53
C ASP A 270 4.04 -12.49 -15.49
N ALA A 271 5.35 -12.67 -15.52
CA ALA A 271 6.01 -13.70 -16.33
C ALA A 271 5.65 -15.14 -15.93
N LEU A 272 5.12 -15.35 -14.74
CA LEU A 272 4.82 -16.66 -14.17
C LEU A 272 3.32 -16.91 -13.95
N THR A 273 2.42 -16.09 -14.50
CA THR A 273 0.99 -16.24 -14.27
C THR A 273 0.48 -17.62 -14.70
N VAL A 274 0.64 -17.99 -15.95
CA VAL A 274 0.19 -19.30 -16.48
C VAL A 274 0.94 -20.47 -15.80
N PRO A 275 2.26 -20.45 -15.58
CA PRO A 275 2.95 -21.46 -14.77
C PRO A 275 2.36 -21.65 -13.37
N LEU A 276 2.01 -20.58 -12.64
CA LEU A 276 1.40 -20.72 -11.32
C LEU A 276 -0.06 -21.18 -11.40
N MET A 277 -0.80 -20.79 -12.42
CA MET A 277 -2.15 -21.30 -12.65
C MET A 277 -2.12 -22.82 -12.92
N SER A 278 -1.06 -23.36 -13.52
CA SER A 278 -0.87 -24.81 -13.67
C SER A 278 -0.65 -25.56 -12.35
N LEU A 279 -0.29 -24.82 -11.28
CA LEU A 279 -0.19 -25.32 -9.90
C LEU A 279 -1.47 -25.03 -9.08
N GLY A 280 -2.52 -24.49 -9.69
CA GLY A 280 -3.79 -24.19 -9.04
C GLY A 280 -3.96 -22.73 -8.60
N ALA A 281 -3.13 -21.80 -9.07
CA ALA A 281 -3.37 -20.39 -8.80
C ALA A 281 -4.68 -19.91 -9.47
N SER A 282 -5.43 -19.07 -8.76
CA SER A 282 -6.73 -18.54 -9.18
C SER A 282 -6.62 -17.34 -10.14
N GLY A 283 -5.41 -16.88 -10.43
CA GLY A 283 -5.17 -15.72 -11.29
C GLY A 283 -3.89 -14.98 -10.94
N THR A 284 -3.90 -13.66 -11.16
CA THR A 284 -2.72 -12.82 -10.96
C THR A 284 -3.05 -11.50 -10.27
N ILE A 285 -2.09 -10.96 -9.52
CA ILE A 285 -2.06 -9.57 -9.06
C ILE A 285 -0.93 -8.87 -9.83
N SER A 286 -1.31 -8.22 -10.91
CA SER A 286 -0.51 -7.90 -12.09
C SER A 286 -0.11 -6.43 -12.17
N VAL A 287 1.11 -6.16 -12.62
CA VAL A 287 1.59 -4.85 -13.10
C VAL A 287 1.31 -4.71 -14.60
N TRP A 288 1.43 -5.79 -15.37
CA TRP A 288 1.10 -5.80 -16.79
C TRP A 288 -0.36 -5.39 -17.06
N ALA A 289 -1.27 -5.73 -16.14
CA ALA A 289 -2.66 -5.31 -16.20
C ALA A 289 -2.87 -3.79 -16.19
N ASP A 290 -1.95 -2.99 -15.61
CA ASP A 290 -2.05 -1.52 -15.66
C ASP A 290 -2.12 -0.98 -17.10
N VAL A 291 -1.47 -1.64 -18.06
CA VAL A 291 -1.39 -1.19 -19.46
C VAL A 291 -2.21 -2.04 -20.44
N GLN A 292 -2.48 -3.31 -20.12
CA GLN A 292 -3.29 -4.23 -20.95
C GLN A 292 -4.30 -5.03 -20.11
N PRO A 293 -5.24 -4.37 -19.42
CA PRO A 293 -6.16 -5.04 -18.50
C PRO A 293 -6.98 -6.14 -19.18
N GLN A 294 -7.57 -5.88 -20.36
CA GLN A 294 -8.38 -6.85 -21.08
C GLN A 294 -7.60 -8.12 -21.46
N LEU A 295 -6.34 -7.94 -21.90
CA LEU A 295 -5.52 -9.09 -22.32
C LEU A 295 -5.15 -9.99 -21.15
N VAL A 296 -4.83 -9.38 -19.98
CA VAL A 296 -4.51 -10.15 -18.75
C VAL A 296 -5.76 -10.83 -18.21
N HIS A 297 -6.92 -10.16 -18.26
CA HIS A 297 -8.20 -10.78 -17.93
C HIS A 297 -8.48 -11.99 -18.85
N ASP A 298 -8.39 -11.81 -20.17
CA ASP A 298 -8.62 -12.86 -21.15
C ASP A 298 -7.68 -14.05 -20.97
N MET A 299 -6.42 -13.81 -20.62
CA MET A 299 -5.44 -14.86 -20.31
C MET A 299 -5.89 -15.70 -19.12
N CYS A 300 -6.27 -15.05 -18.02
CA CYS A 300 -6.72 -15.73 -16.81
C CYS A 300 -8.04 -16.50 -17.09
N ARG A 301 -9.00 -15.87 -17.74
CA ARG A 301 -10.29 -16.53 -18.10
C ARG A 301 -10.09 -17.71 -19.00
N ALA A 302 -9.28 -17.57 -20.07
CA ALA A 302 -8.99 -18.70 -20.97
C ALA A 302 -8.45 -19.91 -20.19
N TYR A 303 -7.53 -19.67 -19.23
CA TYR A 303 -7.00 -20.75 -18.41
C TYR A 303 -8.08 -21.40 -17.53
N LEU A 304 -8.86 -20.58 -16.81
CA LEU A 304 -9.92 -21.04 -15.90
C LEU A 304 -11.04 -21.79 -16.64
N ASP A 305 -11.34 -21.38 -17.87
CA ASP A 305 -12.34 -22.01 -18.75
C ASP A 305 -11.79 -23.28 -19.46
N GLY A 306 -10.52 -23.64 -19.24
CA GLY A 306 -9.89 -24.85 -19.78
C GLY A 306 -9.17 -24.67 -21.12
N ASP A 307 -9.19 -23.45 -21.72
CA ASP A 307 -8.40 -23.13 -22.92
C ASP A 307 -6.96 -22.74 -22.56
N VAL A 308 -6.24 -23.72 -22.03
CA VAL A 308 -4.84 -23.56 -21.59
C VAL A 308 -3.92 -23.13 -22.75
N ALA A 309 -4.24 -23.56 -23.97
CA ALA A 309 -3.45 -23.21 -25.16
C ALA A 309 -3.52 -21.71 -25.43
N ARG A 310 -4.73 -21.12 -25.42
CA ARG A 310 -4.93 -19.67 -25.58
C ARG A 310 -4.24 -18.88 -24.45
N ALA A 311 -4.41 -19.30 -23.19
CA ALA A 311 -3.77 -18.65 -22.06
C ALA A 311 -2.24 -18.63 -22.19
N ARG A 312 -1.63 -19.77 -22.58
CA ARG A 312 -0.19 -19.89 -22.85
C ARG A 312 0.25 -18.95 -23.98
N ASP A 313 -0.50 -18.91 -25.08
CA ASP A 313 -0.14 -18.11 -26.24
C ASP A 313 -0.19 -16.60 -25.90
N ILE A 314 -1.18 -16.15 -25.10
CA ILE A 314 -1.24 -14.78 -24.58
C ILE A 314 -0.03 -14.49 -23.67
N GLN A 315 0.29 -15.40 -22.73
CA GLN A 315 1.45 -15.26 -21.83
C GLN A 315 2.76 -15.09 -22.62
N ILE A 316 2.96 -15.91 -23.64
CA ILE A 316 4.18 -15.88 -24.48
C ILE A 316 4.23 -14.58 -25.30
N ALA A 317 3.12 -14.19 -25.91
CA ALA A 317 3.04 -12.95 -26.70
C ALA A 317 3.25 -11.69 -25.85
N GLY A 318 2.81 -11.70 -24.58
CA GLY A 318 3.01 -10.61 -23.63
C GLY A 318 4.44 -10.47 -23.09
N GLN A 319 5.27 -11.52 -23.21
CA GLN A 319 6.59 -11.58 -22.57
C GLN A 319 7.52 -10.40 -22.92
N PRO A 320 7.59 -9.89 -24.17
CA PRO A 320 8.43 -8.73 -24.47
C PRO A 320 8.01 -7.48 -23.68
N LEU A 321 6.71 -7.20 -23.57
CA LEU A 321 6.21 -6.07 -22.80
C LEU A 321 6.40 -6.27 -21.30
N ILE A 322 6.12 -7.46 -20.78
CA ILE A 322 6.38 -7.81 -19.38
C ILE A 322 7.84 -7.54 -19.03
N ASN A 323 8.79 -8.01 -19.84
CA ASN A 323 10.21 -7.77 -19.61
C ASN A 323 10.56 -6.28 -19.59
N ALA A 324 9.96 -5.47 -20.46
CA ALA A 324 10.16 -4.03 -20.50
C ALA A 324 9.58 -3.33 -19.26
N LEU A 325 8.42 -3.77 -18.76
CA LEU A 325 7.78 -3.25 -17.55
C LEU A 325 8.57 -3.55 -16.26
N PHE A 326 9.49 -4.52 -16.29
CA PHE A 326 10.35 -4.87 -15.18
C PHE A 326 11.85 -4.64 -15.47
N SER A 327 12.17 -3.89 -16.54
CA SER A 327 13.56 -3.56 -16.90
C SER A 327 14.27 -2.63 -15.90
N GLU A 328 13.48 -1.90 -15.11
CA GLU A 328 13.92 -1.15 -13.92
C GLU A 328 13.00 -1.45 -12.74
N VAL A 329 13.27 -0.80 -11.61
CA VAL A 329 12.47 -1.00 -10.38
C VAL A 329 11.01 -0.60 -10.62
N ASN A 330 10.08 -1.56 -10.47
CA ASN A 330 8.65 -1.28 -10.46
C ASN A 330 8.31 -0.33 -9.27
N PRO A 331 7.54 0.79 -9.50
CA PRO A 331 6.66 1.08 -10.65
C PRO A 331 7.23 2.04 -11.71
N ILE A 332 8.55 2.26 -11.78
CA ILE A 332 9.11 3.23 -12.74
C ILE A 332 8.67 2.92 -14.18
N PRO A 333 8.90 1.70 -14.75
CA PRO A 333 8.54 1.44 -16.13
C PRO A 333 7.04 1.47 -16.42
N VAL A 334 6.20 0.97 -15.52
CA VAL A 334 4.75 0.97 -15.75
C VAL A 334 4.15 2.38 -15.72
N LYS A 335 4.65 3.26 -14.85
CA LYS A 335 4.24 4.68 -14.85
C LYS A 335 4.73 5.41 -16.11
N GLU A 336 5.93 5.12 -16.57
CA GLU A 336 6.45 5.63 -17.86
C GLU A 336 5.57 5.13 -19.03
N ALA A 337 5.19 3.84 -19.04
CA ALA A 337 4.30 3.27 -20.04
C ALA A 337 2.96 3.99 -20.09
N LEU A 338 2.29 4.15 -18.95
CA LEU A 338 1.03 4.87 -18.84
C LEU A 338 1.15 6.34 -19.24
N ALA A 339 2.28 6.97 -19.00
CA ALA A 339 2.54 8.34 -19.43
C ALA A 339 2.69 8.43 -20.96
N GLN A 340 3.42 7.49 -21.58
CA GLN A 340 3.54 7.41 -23.04
C GLN A 340 2.16 7.12 -23.70
N MET A 341 1.30 6.36 -23.04
CA MET A 341 -0.10 6.13 -23.46
C MET A 341 -0.99 7.36 -23.21
N GLY A 342 -0.47 8.44 -22.60
CA GLY A 342 -1.23 9.68 -22.35
C GLY A 342 -2.24 9.59 -21.20
N MET A 343 -2.13 8.60 -20.33
CA MET A 343 -3.09 8.36 -19.25
C MET A 343 -2.74 9.10 -17.95
N ILE A 344 -1.43 9.27 -17.65
CA ILE A 344 -0.93 9.97 -16.48
C ILE A 344 0.28 10.84 -16.86
N GLU A 345 0.77 11.69 -15.95
CA GLU A 345 2.09 12.29 -16.05
C GLU A 345 3.17 11.37 -15.45
N ALA A 346 4.37 11.34 -16.04
CA ALA A 346 5.51 10.54 -15.56
C ALA A 346 6.17 11.19 -14.33
N ASN A 347 5.42 11.33 -13.23
CA ASN A 347 5.91 11.88 -11.98
C ASN A 347 6.15 10.78 -10.95
N TYR A 348 7.28 10.86 -10.25
CA TYR A 348 7.73 9.90 -9.26
C TYR A 348 8.04 10.61 -7.95
N ARG A 349 7.89 9.92 -6.83
CA ARG A 349 8.37 10.40 -5.53
C ARG A 349 9.71 9.76 -5.21
N MET A 350 10.67 10.57 -4.77
CA MET A 350 11.96 10.04 -4.31
C MET A 350 11.74 8.93 -3.25
N PRO A 351 12.54 7.83 -3.28
CA PRO A 351 13.78 7.65 -4.04
C PRO A 351 13.62 7.23 -5.51
N LEU A 352 12.38 7.04 -5.99
CA LEU A 352 12.15 6.75 -7.39
C LEU A 352 12.39 7.99 -8.25
N CYS A 353 12.92 7.79 -9.45
CA CYS A 353 13.25 8.83 -10.41
C CYS A 353 12.86 8.40 -11.83
N PRO A 354 12.87 9.32 -12.81
CA PRO A 354 12.58 8.99 -14.19
C PRO A 354 13.46 7.86 -14.72
N MET A 355 12.89 7.07 -15.62
CA MET A 355 13.54 5.96 -16.30
C MET A 355 14.75 6.41 -17.10
N ALA A 356 15.81 5.59 -17.17
CA ALA A 356 16.98 5.87 -18.00
C ALA A 356 16.61 5.83 -19.49
N ASP A 357 17.29 6.66 -20.31
CA ASP A 357 16.94 6.83 -21.73
C ASP A 357 16.96 5.52 -22.52
N GLY A 358 17.93 4.64 -22.26
CA GLY A 358 18.05 3.35 -22.96
C GLY A 358 16.91 2.38 -22.65
N THR A 359 16.54 2.24 -21.39
CA THR A 359 15.43 1.39 -20.96
C THR A 359 14.09 1.98 -21.35
N ARG A 360 13.95 3.31 -21.35
CA ARG A 360 12.77 4.03 -21.85
C ARG A 360 12.55 3.76 -23.34
N ALA A 361 13.62 3.83 -24.17
CA ALA A 361 13.51 3.53 -25.60
C ALA A 361 13.05 2.08 -25.83
N ALA A 362 13.63 1.12 -25.12
CA ALA A 362 13.22 -0.28 -25.19
C ALA A 362 11.77 -0.51 -24.75
N LEU A 363 11.30 0.22 -23.72
CA LEU A 363 9.91 0.20 -23.31
C LEU A 363 8.99 0.76 -24.41
N THR A 364 9.36 1.88 -25.05
CA THR A 364 8.60 2.45 -26.17
C THR A 364 8.46 1.45 -27.33
N ASP A 365 9.54 0.77 -27.69
CA ASP A 365 9.52 -0.27 -28.74
C ASP A 365 8.61 -1.46 -28.33
N ALA A 366 8.64 -1.87 -27.07
CA ALA A 366 7.77 -2.93 -26.56
C ALA A 366 6.27 -2.51 -26.57
N LEU A 367 5.96 -1.26 -26.21
CA LEU A 367 4.60 -0.70 -26.27
C LEU A 367 4.08 -0.64 -27.72
N LYS A 368 4.92 -0.21 -28.66
CA LYS A 368 4.59 -0.26 -30.11
C LYS A 368 4.36 -1.68 -30.60
N GLY A 369 5.25 -2.60 -30.22
CA GLY A 369 5.09 -4.03 -30.55
C GLY A 369 3.81 -4.66 -29.98
N ALA A 370 3.34 -4.14 -28.86
CA ALA A 370 2.08 -4.55 -28.24
C ALA A 370 0.83 -3.80 -28.77
N GLY A 371 1.01 -2.85 -29.72
CA GLY A 371 -0.08 -2.06 -30.30
C GLY A 371 -0.67 -1.02 -29.35
N LEU A 372 0.09 -0.60 -28.32
CA LEU A 372 -0.34 0.42 -27.34
C LEU A 372 0.10 1.83 -27.72
N LEU A 373 1.01 1.96 -28.69
CA LEU A 373 1.48 3.22 -29.28
C LEU A 373 1.54 3.08 -30.79
N ASP A 374 1.42 4.22 -31.51
CA ASP A 374 1.59 4.33 -32.97
C ASP A 374 3.06 4.21 -33.41
#